data_684f6105375a045404c89c72abcac0a8
#
_entry.id   684f6105375a045404c89c72abcac0a8
#
_cell.length_a   1.000
_cell.length_b   1.000
_cell.length_c   1.000
_cell.angle_alpha   90.00
_cell.angle_beta   90.00
_cell.angle_gamma   90.00
#
_symmetry.space_group_name_H-M   'P 1'
#
loop_
_entity.id
_entity.type
_entity.pdbx_description
1 polymer ?
#
loop_
_entity_poly.entity_id
_entity_poly.type
_entity_poly.pdbx_seq_one_letter_code
_entity_poly.pdbx_strand_id
1 'polypeptide(L)'
;MKLIKTKGIVIAEHNVSDFDKMLTILTPNLGKIECLAKGSRKPKSLLLAGSQLLCFSEYILYKGSDNYSMNTCEIIELFYNIRTDLDKLKYATYITKIVSDVTTENQNNYKILQLYLNTLYLISETDKDLKFITSIFRLRLMSIIGFRPQIEECLLCKQKEELKFFSIKDSGFKCHACAKQDSSSIEITETTKDAIRYIIMADAKKIYSFTVPKNTKKELEIISKLYLTDKLEKEYKL
;
A
#
# COMPACT_ATOMS: atom_id res chain seq x y z
N MET A 1 -4.08 -20.15 -26.87
CA MET A 1 -3.75 -19.62 -25.53
C MET A 1 -2.48 -18.80 -25.62
N LYS A 2 -2.52 -17.54 -25.12
CA LYS A 2 -1.33 -16.66 -25.12
C LYS A 2 -0.57 -16.83 -23.82
N LEU A 3 0.74 -17.05 -23.91
CA LEU A 3 1.64 -17.13 -22.77
C LEU A 3 2.08 -15.72 -22.37
N ILE A 4 1.99 -15.41 -21.08
CA ILE A 4 2.34 -14.10 -20.53
C ILE A 4 3.33 -14.30 -19.40
N LYS A 5 4.45 -13.59 -19.47
CA LYS A 5 5.45 -13.52 -18.40
C LYS A 5 5.27 -12.19 -17.65
N THR A 6 5.08 -12.24 -16.33
CA THR A 6 4.92 -11.06 -15.49
C THR A 6 5.41 -11.28 -14.08
N LYS A 7 5.91 -10.23 -13.45
CA LYS A 7 6.11 -10.23 -12.00
C LYS A 7 4.81 -9.87 -11.30
N GLY A 8 4.62 -10.38 -10.07
CA GLY A 8 3.45 -10.05 -9.28
C GLY A 8 3.56 -10.58 -7.86
N ILE A 9 2.66 -10.14 -7.00
CA ILE A 9 2.55 -10.59 -5.62
C ILE A 9 1.14 -11.12 -5.36
N VAL A 10 1.04 -12.25 -4.67
CA VAL A 10 -0.25 -12.82 -4.26
C VAL A 10 -0.82 -11.97 -3.12
N ILE A 11 -1.97 -11.33 -3.35
CA ILE A 11 -2.66 -10.47 -2.37
C ILE A 11 -3.91 -11.12 -1.77
N ALA A 12 -4.43 -12.20 -2.39
CA ALA A 12 -5.46 -13.06 -1.82
C ALA A 12 -5.35 -14.46 -2.41
N GLU A 13 -5.84 -15.45 -1.66
CA GLU A 13 -5.93 -16.84 -2.10
C GLU A 13 -7.16 -17.52 -1.51
N HIS A 14 -7.79 -18.39 -2.28
CA HIS A 14 -8.84 -19.27 -1.79
C HIS A 14 -8.78 -20.66 -2.45
N ASN A 15 -9.22 -21.66 -1.73
CA ASN A 15 -9.25 -23.02 -2.25
C ASN A 15 -10.46 -23.21 -3.19
N VAL A 16 -10.23 -23.74 -4.38
CA VAL A 16 -11.29 -24.03 -5.36
C VAL A 16 -11.62 -25.53 -5.36
N SER A 17 -10.62 -26.37 -5.14
CA SER A 17 -10.76 -27.82 -5.02
C SER A 17 -9.78 -28.37 -3.98
N ASP A 18 -9.72 -29.71 -3.84
CA ASP A 18 -8.79 -30.36 -2.92
C ASP A 18 -7.33 -30.01 -3.20
N PHE A 19 -7.00 -29.74 -4.45
CA PHE A 19 -5.61 -29.49 -4.88
C PHE A 19 -5.38 -28.15 -5.54
N ASP A 20 -6.40 -27.37 -5.82
CA ASP A 20 -6.30 -26.12 -6.59
C ASP A 20 -6.60 -24.90 -5.75
N LYS A 21 -5.93 -23.78 -6.08
CA LYS A 21 -6.21 -22.46 -5.52
C LYS A 21 -6.58 -21.48 -6.62
N MET A 22 -7.48 -20.57 -6.32
CA MET A 22 -7.61 -19.32 -7.05
C MET A 22 -6.84 -18.25 -6.30
N LEU A 23 -5.98 -17.54 -7.01
CA LEU A 23 -5.12 -16.49 -6.50
C LEU A 23 -5.53 -15.15 -7.08
N THR A 24 -5.54 -14.13 -6.25
CA THR A 24 -5.55 -12.75 -6.72
C THR A 24 -4.10 -12.24 -6.72
N ILE A 25 -3.56 -11.94 -7.90
CA ILE A 25 -2.18 -11.49 -8.07
C ILE A 25 -2.18 -10.02 -8.50
N LEU A 26 -1.48 -9.17 -7.76
CA LEU A 26 -1.21 -7.79 -8.18
C LEU A 26 0.04 -7.76 -9.06
N THR A 27 -0.13 -7.26 -10.26
CA THR A 27 0.94 -7.15 -11.27
C THR A 27 1.19 -5.69 -11.64
N PRO A 28 2.38 -5.34 -12.19
CA PRO A 28 2.67 -3.96 -12.57
C PRO A 28 1.82 -3.45 -13.74
N ASN A 29 1.54 -4.29 -14.73
CA ASN A 29 0.97 -3.85 -16.02
C ASN A 29 -0.41 -4.44 -16.34
N LEU A 30 -0.75 -5.62 -15.76
CA LEU A 30 -2.05 -6.27 -15.97
C LEU A 30 -3.06 -5.89 -14.90
N GLY A 31 -2.62 -5.12 -13.89
CA GLY A 31 -3.46 -4.80 -12.75
C GLY A 31 -3.58 -5.96 -11.77
N LYS A 32 -4.72 -6.05 -11.11
CA LYS A 32 -5.11 -7.12 -10.21
C LYS A 32 -5.80 -8.21 -11.02
N ILE A 33 -5.20 -9.40 -11.10
CA ILE A 33 -5.69 -10.52 -11.93
C ILE A 33 -6.08 -11.73 -11.09
N GLU A 34 -7.10 -12.46 -11.54
CA GLU A 34 -7.47 -13.77 -11.01
C GLU A 34 -6.71 -14.88 -11.76
N CYS A 35 -6.05 -15.77 -11.00
CA CYS A 35 -5.17 -16.80 -11.54
C CYS A 35 -5.42 -18.15 -10.88
N LEU A 36 -5.81 -19.14 -11.68
CA LEU A 36 -5.97 -20.52 -11.22
C LEU A 36 -4.60 -21.20 -11.10
N ALA A 37 -4.25 -21.65 -9.91
CA ALA A 37 -3.04 -22.43 -9.62
C ALA A 37 -3.40 -23.91 -9.43
N LYS A 38 -3.45 -24.65 -10.54
CA LYS A 38 -3.81 -26.07 -10.55
C LYS A 38 -2.77 -26.92 -9.83
N GLY A 39 -3.24 -27.80 -8.96
CA GLY A 39 -2.37 -28.71 -8.20
C GLY A 39 -1.44 -28.02 -7.20
N SER A 40 -1.60 -26.73 -6.94
CA SER A 40 -0.70 -25.97 -6.06
C SER A 40 -0.71 -26.44 -4.59
N ARG A 41 -1.75 -27.18 -4.17
CA ARG A 41 -1.87 -27.74 -2.82
C ARG A 41 -1.29 -29.17 -2.68
N LYS A 42 -0.85 -29.78 -3.79
CA LYS A 42 -0.21 -31.10 -3.72
C LYS A 42 1.16 -30.99 -3.02
N PRO A 43 1.53 -31.93 -2.14
CA PRO A 43 2.78 -31.83 -1.34
C PRO A 43 4.06 -31.67 -2.16
N LYS A 44 4.11 -32.18 -3.39
CA LYS A 44 5.26 -32.09 -4.30
C LYS A 44 5.07 -31.09 -5.42
N SER A 45 4.13 -30.16 -5.28
CA SER A 45 3.85 -29.17 -6.32
C SER A 45 4.95 -28.13 -6.39
N LEU A 46 5.45 -27.85 -7.58
CA LEU A 46 6.37 -26.75 -7.85
C LEU A 46 5.69 -25.37 -7.66
N LEU A 47 4.35 -25.34 -7.66
CA LEU A 47 3.56 -24.12 -7.45
C LEU A 47 3.25 -23.86 -5.97
N LEU A 48 3.56 -24.80 -5.06
CA LEU A 48 3.15 -24.71 -3.64
C LEU A 48 3.59 -23.43 -2.98
N ALA A 49 4.87 -23.09 -3.09
CA ALA A 49 5.43 -21.91 -2.44
C ALA A 49 5.04 -20.60 -3.16
N GLY A 50 5.07 -20.59 -4.50
CA GLY A 50 4.72 -19.43 -5.31
C GLY A 50 3.23 -19.04 -5.29
N SER A 51 2.36 -19.95 -4.80
CA SER A 51 0.93 -19.72 -4.65
C SER A 51 0.49 -19.29 -3.24
N GLN A 52 1.42 -18.95 -2.37
CA GLN A 52 1.12 -18.50 -1.02
C GLN A 52 0.87 -17.00 -0.96
N LEU A 53 0.02 -16.57 -0.02
CA LEU A 53 -0.21 -15.15 0.26
C LEU A 53 1.12 -14.41 0.51
N LEU A 54 1.26 -13.19 0.00
CA LEU A 54 2.46 -12.34 0.06
C LEU A 54 3.68 -12.90 -0.70
N CYS A 55 3.55 -13.97 -1.48
CA CYS A 55 4.65 -14.43 -2.33
C CYS A 55 4.79 -13.49 -3.53
N PHE A 56 5.95 -12.87 -3.67
CA PHE A 56 6.34 -12.09 -4.85
C PHE A 56 7.19 -12.97 -5.78
N SER A 57 6.72 -13.16 -7.00
CA SER A 57 7.32 -14.08 -7.96
C SER A 57 7.28 -13.54 -9.38
N GLU A 58 8.10 -14.13 -10.24
CA GLU A 58 7.93 -14.04 -11.68
C GLU A 58 7.07 -15.23 -12.14
N TYR A 59 5.93 -14.92 -12.74
CA TYR A 59 4.93 -15.89 -13.16
C TYR A 59 4.94 -16.05 -14.68
N ILE A 60 4.78 -17.31 -15.14
CA ILE A 60 4.42 -17.62 -16.51
C ILE A 60 2.96 -18.09 -16.47
N LEU A 61 2.09 -17.35 -17.13
CA LEU A 61 0.65 -17.51 -17.10
C LEU A 61 0.10 -17.81 -18.49
N TYR A 62 -0.91 -18.68 -18.56
CA TYR A 62 -1.77 -18.80 -19.73
C TYR A 62 -2.98 -17.89 -19.56
N LYS A 63 -3.26 -17.04 -20.57
CA LYS A 63 -4.49 -16.24 -20.61
C LYS A 63 -5.62 -17.08 -21.20
N GLY A 64 -6.66 -17.33 -20.40
CA GLY A 64 -7.95 -17.86 -20.83
C GLY A 64 -8.90 -16.77 -21.31
N SER A 65 -10.19 -17.06 -21.41
CA SER A 65 -11.24 -16.08 -21.69
C SER A 65 -11.39 -15.08 -20.54
N ASP A 66 -11.60 -15.57 -19.33
CA ASP A 66 -11.96 -14.77 -18.17
C ASP A 66 -10.85 -14.73 -17.12
N ASN A 67 -10.10 -15.81 -16.97
CA ASN A 67 -9.09 -15.94 -15.92
C ASN A 67 -7.72 -16.33 -16.50
N TYR A 68 -6.69 -16.15 -15.71
CA TYR A 68 -5.35 -16.67 -15.98
C TYR A 68 -5.18 -18.06 -15.35
N SER A 69 -4.30 -18.88 -15.91
CA SER A 69 -3.86 -20.14 -15.32
C SER A 69 -2.35 -20.12 -15.14
N MET A 70 -1.89 -20.46 -13.94
CA MET A 70 -0.47 -20.50 -13.62
C MET A 70 0.18 -21.74 -14.26
N ASN A 71 1.20 -21.49 -15.07
CA ASN A 71 2.04 -22.53 -15.63
C ASN A 71 3.24 -22.81 -14.71
N THR A 72 4.04 -21.78 -14.46
CA THR A 72 5.20 -21.85 -13.56
C THR A 72 5.34 -20.54 -12.78
N CYS A 73 6.08 -20.59 -11.68
CA CYS A 73 6.48 -19.43 -10.91
C CYS A 73 7.92 -19.57 -10.45
N GLU A 74 8.67 -18.48 -10.52
CA GLU A 74 10.01 -18.34 -9.95
C GLU A 74 9.93 -17.36 -8.79
N ILE A 75 10.22 -17.82 -7.58
CA ILE A 75 10.06 -17.04 -6.36
C ILE A 75 11.18 -16.00 -6.30
N ILE A 76 10.79 -14.73 -6.06
CA ILE A 76 11.71 -13.61 -5.85
C ILE A 76 11.80 -13.33 -4.35
N GLU A 77 10.64 -13.27 -3.65
CA GLU A 77 10.61 -12.94 -2.22
C GLU A 77 9.35 -13.56 -1.56
N LEU A 78 9.53 -14.16 -0.39
CA LEU A 78 8.44 -14.79 0.39
C LEU A 78 7.99 -13.95 1.58
N PHE A 79 8.77 -12.92 1.97
CA PHE A 79 8.56 -12.12 3.18
C PHE A 79 8.35 -13.00 4.43
N TYR A 80 9.22 -14.00 4.59
CA TYR A 80 9.06 -15.06 5.60
C TYR A 80 8.91 -14.50 7.02
N ASN A 81 9.68 -13.47 7.37
CA ASN A 81 9.66 -12.87 8.71
C ASN A 81 8.30 -12.22 9.06
N ILE A 82 7.48 -11.87 8.06
CA ILE A 82 6.11 -11.39 8.30
C ILE A 82 5.23 -12.53 8.87
N ARG A 83 5.48 -13.77 8.46
CA ARG A 83 4.64 -14.93 8.84
C ARG A 83 4.97 -15.44 10.23
N THR A 84 6.17 -15.16 10.75
CA THR A 84 6.65 -15.61 12.05
C THR A 84 6.38 -14.63 13.18
N ASP A 85 5.90 -13.43 12.85
CA ASP A 85 5.61 -12.34 13.79
C ASP A 85 4.15 -11.87 13.62
N LEU A 86 3.37 -11.96 14.68
CA LEU A 86 1.93 -11.65 14.64
C LEU A 86 1.65 -10.16 14.36
N ASP A 87 2.46 -9.26 14.91
CA ASP A 87 2.31 -7.84 14.66
C ASP A 87 2.68 -7.49 13.22
N LYS A 88 3.80 -8.01 12.71
CA LYS A 88 4.19 -7.85 11.31
C LYS A 88 3.10 -8.38 10.37
N LEU A 89 2.54 -9.55 10.65
CA LEU A 89 1.46 -10.16 9.86
C LEU A 89 0.20 -9.30 9.86
N LYS A 90 -0.19 -8.77 11.02
CA LYS A 90 -1.35 -7.88 11.18
C LYS A 90 -1.22 -6.63 10.32
N TYR A 91 -0.06 -5.95 10.37
CA TYR A 91 0.18 -4.75 9.57
C TYR A 91 0.28 -5.06 8.07
N ALA A 92 0.95 -6.13 7.68
CA ALA A 92 1.03 -6.56 6.29
C ALA A 92 -0.36 -6.89 5.71
N THR A 93 -1.20 -7.63 6.45
CA THR A 93 -2.57 -7.95 6.06
C THR A 93 -3.43 -6.68 5.92
N TYR A 94 -3.32 -5.75 6.87
CA TYR A 94 -3.99 -4.46 6.82
C TYR A 94 -3.63 -3.69 5.53
N ILE A 95 -2.34 -3.59 5.21
CA ILE A 95 -1.85 -2.90 4.01
C ILE A 95 -2.30 -3.63 2.74
N THR A 96 -2.24 -4.96 2.72
CA THR A 96 -2.70 -5.78 1.61
C THR A 96 -4.17 -5.55 1.28
N LYS A 97 -5.02 -5.43 2.30
CA LYS A 97 -6.45 -5.13 2.13
C LYS A 97 -6.67 -3.77 1.48
N ILE A 98 -5.93 -2.74 1.90
CA ILE A 98 -6.02 -1.41 1.28
C ILE A 98 -5.59 -1.48 -0.19
N VAL A 99 -4.45 -2.11 -0.47
CA VAL A 99 -3.94 -2.28 -1.84
C VAL A 99 -4.94 -3.02 -2.72
N SER A 100 -5.56 -4.09 -2.20
CA SER A 100 -6.58 -4.85 -2.93
C SER A 100 -7.80 -3.99 -3.29
N ASP A 101 -8.21 -3.09 -2.41
CA ASP A 101 -9.39 -2.24 -2.63
C ASP A 101 -9.13 -1.12 -3.65
N VAL A 102 -7.90 -0.58 -3.69
CA VAL A 102 -7.57 0.56 -4.59
C VAL A 102 -7.02 0.13 -5.95
N THR A 103 -6.88 -1.17 -6.19
CA THR A 103 -6.36 -1.70 -7.46
C THR A 103 -7.43 -2.46 -8.22
N THR A 104 -7.42 -2.33 -9.55
CA THR A 104 -8.36 -3.01 -10.46
C THR A 104 -7.61 -3.72 -11.58
N GLU A 105 -8.34 -4.50 -12.38
CA GLU A 105 -7.80 -5.15 -13.56
C GLU A 105 -7.46 -4.15 -14.68
N ASN A 106 -6.54 -4.55 -15.54
CA ASN A 106 -6.17 -3.80 -16.75
C ASN A 106 -5.65 -2.36 -16.48
N GLN A 107 -5.14 -2.11 -15.27
CA GLN A 107 -4.53 -0.83 -14.91
C GLN A 107 -3.03 -0.98 -14.67
N ASN A 108 -2.28 0.08 -14.96
CA ASN A 108 -0.88 0.16 -14.60
C ASN A 108 -0.75 0.46 -13.10
N ASN A 109 -0.40 -0.56 -12.33
CA ASN A 109 -0.22 -0.48 -10.88
C ASN A 109 1.25 -0.46 -10.45
N TYR A 110 2.19 -0.15 -11.36
CA TYR A 110 3.63 -0.19 -11.08
C TYR A 110 4.01 0.61 -9.82
N LYS A 111 3.53 1.85 -9.68
CA LYS A 111 3.84 2.71 -8.52
C LYS A 111 3.25 2.16 -7.23
N ILE A 112 2.03 1.61 -7.27
CA ILE A 112 1.37 1.00 -6.11
C ILE A 112 2.12 -0.27 -5.70
N LEU A 113 2.42 -1.14 -6.65
CA LEU A 113 3.18 -2.37 -6.41
C LEU A 113 4.58 -2.06 -5.83
N GLN A 114 5.28 -1.07 -6.37
CA GLN A 114 6.58 -0.64 -5.86
C GLN A 114 6.49 -0.14 -4.41
N LEU A 115 5.52 0.71 -4.10
CA LEU A 115 5.28 1.19 -2.73
C LEU A 115 4.97 0.02 -1.80
N TYR A 116 4.11 -0.88 -2.23
CA TYR A 116 3.68 -2.05 -1.45
C TYR A 116 4.85 -2.98 -1.14
N LEU A 117 5.64 -3.38 -2.13
CA LEU A 117 6.81 -4.24 -1.94
C LEU A 117 7.85 -3.60 -1.03
N ASN A 118 8.15 -2.31 -1.20
CA ASN A 118 9.07 -1.60 -0.31
C ASN A 118 8.56 -1.57 1.14
N THR A 119 7.25 -1.42 1.33
CA THR A 119 6.62 -1.42 2.66
C THR A 119 6.70 -2.80 3.32
N LEU A 120 6.36 -3.86 2.57
CA LEU A 120 6.47 -5.24 3.06
C LEU A 120 7.91 -5.61 3.41
N TYR A 121 8.87 -5.19 2.59
CA TYR A 121 10.29 -5.41 2.86
C TYR A 121 10.72 -4.78 4.19
N LEU A 122 10.31 -3.53 4.45
CA LEU A 122 10.63 -2.88 5.72
C LEU A 122 9.95 -3.53 6.92
N ILE A 123 8.69 -3.96 6.77
CA ILE A 123 7.98 -4.71 7.81
C ILE A 123 8.70 -6.05 8.09
N SER A 124 9.14 -6.75 7.03
CA SER A 124 9.84 -8.03 7.14
C SER A 124 11.21 -7.89 7.80
N GLU A 125 12.06 -7.02 7.25
CA GLU A 125 13.49 -7.02 7.49
C GLU A 125 13.98 -6.00 8.53
N THR A 126 13.09 -5.20 9.11
CA THR A 126 13.50 -4.17 10.08
C THR A 126 12.63 -4.18 11.34
N ASP A 127 13.19 -3.64 12.44
CA ASP A 127 12.46 -3.40 13.70
C ASP A 127 11.94 -1.97 13.79
N LYS A 128 11.75 -1.29 12.66
CA LYS A 128 11.17 0.04 12.61
C LYS A 128 9.73 0.02 13.10
N ASP A 129 9.30 1.12 13.67
CA ASP A 129 7.95 1.35 14.16
C ASP A 129 6.90 1.10 13.06
N LEU A 130 6.13 0.01 13.18
CA LEU A 130 5.14 -0.43 12.21
C LEU A 130 4.04 0.60 11.99
N LYS A 131 3.66 1.37 13.03
CA LYS A 131 2.69 2.45 12.92
C LYS A 131 3.22 3.57 12.04
N PHE A 132 4.49 3.92 12.23
CA PHE A 132 5.14 4.96 11.44
C PHE A 132 5.29 4.56 9.98
N ILE A 133 5.75 3.32 9.70
CA ILE A 133 5.80 2.76 8.33
C ILE A 133 4.41 2.84 7.67
N THR A 134 3.37 2.43 8.40
CA THR A 134 2.00 2.41 7.88
C THR A 134 1.47 3.83 7.61
N SER A 135 1.83 4.81 8.45
CA SER A 135 1.45 6.21 8.24
C SER A 135 2.06 6.78 6.96
N ILE A 136 3.34 6.49 6.71
CA ILE A 136 4.02 6.87 5.47
C ILE A 136 3.36 6.18 4.25
N PHE A 137 3.09 4.88 4.35
CA PHE A 137 2.41 4.12 3.31
C PHE A 137 1.06 4.75 2.93
N ARG A 138 0.20 5.05 3.91
CA ARG A 138 -1.14 5.64 3.68
C ARG A 138 -1.05 6.97 2.94
N LEU A 139 -0.24 7.92 3.43
CA LEU A 139 -0.09 9.23 2.80
C LEU A 139 0.49 9.14 1.39
N ARG A 140 1.49 8.28 1.18
CA ARG A 140 2.07 8.09 -0.14
C ARG A 140 1.10 7.42 -1.11
N LEU A 141 0.37 6.42 -0.66
CA LEU A 141 -0.65 5.73 -1.46
C LEU A 141 -1.71 6.72 -1.95
N MET A 142 -2.24 7.57 -1.06
CA MET A 142 -3.21 8.59 -1.43
C MET A 142 -2.69 9.49 -2.55
N SER A 143 -1.42 9.90 -2.49
CA SER A 143 -0.81 10.70 -3.55
C SER A 143 -0.70 9.95 -4.89
N ILE A 144 -0.46 8.63 -4.85
CA ILE A 144 -0.32 7.81 -6.06
C ILE A 144 -1.67 7.60 -6.75
N ILE A 145 -2.73 7.41 -5.98
CA ILE A 145 -4.06 7.11 -6.52
C ILE A 145 -4.91 8.36 -6.84
N GLY A 146 -4.30 9.56 -6.79
CA GLY A 146 -4.95 10.80 -7.23
C GLY A 146 -5.42 11.72 -6.10
N PHE A 147 -5.36 11.31 -4.84
CA PHE A 147 -5.68 12.12 -3.66
C PHE A 147 -4.42 12.78 -3.09
N ARG A 148 -3.65 13.46 -3.93
CA ARG A 148 -2.46 14.18 -3.46
C ARG A 148 -2.87 15.46 -2.74
N PRO A 149 -2.53 15.64 -1.46
CA PRO A 149 -2.85 16.87 -0.74
C PRO A 149 -2.02 18.07 -1.26
N GLN A 150 -2.61 19.28 -1.16
CA GLN A 150 -1.88 20.53 -1.41
C GLN A 150 -0.97 20.84 -0.21
N ILE A 151 0.34 20.91 -0.47
CA ILE A 151 1.35 21.01 0.60
C ILE A 151 2.24 22.26 0.49
N GLU A 152 2.04 23.10 -0.51
CA GLU A 152 2.92 24.25 -0.78
C GLU A 152 2.39 25.55 -0.16
N GLU A 153 1.08 25.72 -0.18
CA GLU A 153 0.40 26.95 0.22
C GLU A 153 -0.93 26.67 0.93
N CYS A 154 -1.49 27.65 1.59
CA CYS A 154 -2.82 27.55 2.18
C CYS A 154 -3.87 27.33 1.09
N LEU A 155 -4.74 26.33 1.29
CA LEU A 155 -5.79 25.97 0.33
C LEU A 155 -6.72 27.14 -0.05
N LEU A 156 -7.00 28.06 0.89
CA LEU A 156 -7.95 29.13 0.68
C LEU A 156 -7.31 30.46 0.30
N CYS A 157 -6.38 30.99 1.15
CA CYS A 157 -5.81 32.32 0.96
C CYS A 157 -4.47 32.32 0.21
N LYS A 158 -3.94 31.15 -0.16
CA LYS A 158 -2.69 30.98 -0.92
C LYS A 158 -1.41 31.46 -0.23
N GLN A 159 -1.47 31.90 1.03
CA GLN A 159 -0.24 32.18 1.75
C GLN A 159 0.63 30.94 1.95
N LYS A 160 1.93 31.12 1.96
CA LYS A 160 2.91 30.04 2.07
C LYS A 160 3.49 29.85 3.46
N GLU A 161 3.29 30.85 4.30
CA GLU A 161 3.80 30.89 5.67
C GLU A 161 2.72 30.47 6.67
N GLU A 162 3.13 30.11 7.89
CA GLU A 162 2.24 29.76 9.01
C GLU A 162 1.17 28.68 8.68
N LEU A 163 1.57 27.68 7.90
CA LEU A 163 0.71 26.55 7.57
C LEU A 163 0.73 25.54 8.73
N LYS A 164 -0.11 25.78 9.73
CA LYS A 164 -0.16 25.02 10.98
C LYS A 164 -1.29 23.99 11.08
N PHE A 165 -2.09 23.84 10.03
CA PHE A 165 -3.22 22.93 10.02
C PHE A 165 -3.22 22.07 8.76
N PHE A 166 -3.66 20.80 8.93
CA PHE A 166 -3.96 19.90 7.81
C PHE A 166 -5.47 19.67 7.78
N SER A 167 -6.11 20.05 6.67
CA SER A 167 -7.52 19.80 6.43
C SER A 167 -7.71 18.43 5.80
N ILE A 168 -8.46 17.57 6.48
CA ILE A 168 -8.80 16.23 5.97
C ILE A 168 -9.75 16.37 4.78
N LYS A 169 -10.82 17.13 4.95
CA LYS A 169 -11.87 17.34 3.94
C LYS A 169 -11.32 17.99 2.67
N ASP A 170 -10.61 19.11 2.81
CA ASP A 170 -10.15 19.90 1.67
C ASP A 170 -8.80 19.43 1.10
N SER A 171 -8.17 18.45 1.75
CA SER A 171 -6.94 17.79 1.26
C SER A 171 -5.73 18.71 1.17
N GLY A 172 -5.26 19.24 2.29
CA GLY A 172 -4.02 20.02 2.30
C GLY A 172 -3.86 20.97 3.47
N PHE A 173 -2.83 21.81 3.37
CA PHE A 173 -2.49 22.74 4.45
C PHE A 173 -3.37 23.98 4.48
N LYS A 174 -3.61 24.47 5.70
CA LYS A 174 -4.29 25.75 5.97
C LYS A 174 -3.51 26.57 7.00
N CYS A 175 -3.61 27.89 6.88
CA CYS A 175 -3.20 28.81 7.92
C CYS A 175 -4.23 28.86 9.05
N HIS A 176 -3.87 29.44 10.19
CA HIS A 176 -4.75 29.55 11.35
C HIS A 176 -6.09 30.25 11.05
N ALA A 177 -6.08 31.34 10.30
CA ALA A 177 -7.30 32.07 9.97
C ALA A 177 -8.28 31.24 9.13
N CYS A 178 -7.77 30.50 8.13
CA CYS A 178 -8.58 29.68 7.24
C CYS A 178 -9.04 28.35 7.89
N ALA A 179 -8.28 27.83 8.86
CA ALA A 179 -8.62 26.59 9.56
C ALA A 179 -9.80 26.78 10.55
N LYS A 180 -10.02 27.99 11.09
CA LYS A 180 -11.12 28.26 12.02
C LYS A 180 -12.52 27.92 11.48
N GLN A 181 -12.69 27.93 10.17
CA GLN A 181 -13.97 27.64 9.50
C GLN A 181 -14.10 26.17 9.08
N ASP A 182 -13.12 25.34 9.41
CA ASP A 182 -13.08 23.94 8.99
C ASP A 182 -12.83 23.02 10.20
N SER A 183 -13.90 22.40 10.66
CA SER A 183 -13.86 21.44 11.79
C SER A 183 -13.06 20.17 11.51
N SER A 184 -12.72 19.90 10.24
CA SER A 184 -11.86 18.78 9.82
C SER A 184 -10.37 19.11 9.85
N SER A 185 -10.01 20.36 10.16
CA SER A 185 -8.63 20.79 10.24
C SER A 185 -7.98 20.36 11.55
N ILE A 186 -6.83 19.72 11.44
CA ILE A 186 -6.04 19.21 12.55
C ILE A 186 -4.80 20.09 12.67
N GLU A 187 -4.54 20.62 13.89
CA GLU A 187 -3.31 21.36 14.15
C GLU A 187 -2.10 20.41 14.09
N ILE A 188 -1.03 20.88 13.45
CA ILE A 188 0.20 20.11 13.23
C ILE A 188 1.43 20.91 13.61
N THR A 189 2.46 20.19 14.06
CA THR A 189 3.78 20.79 14.29
C THR A 189 4.51 21.06 12.96
N GLU A 190 5.50 21.97 12.99
CA GLU A 190 6.37 22.23 11.84
C GLU A 190 7.05 20.95 11.35
N THR A 191 7.55 20.10 12.28
CA THR A 191 8.17 18.83 11.93
C THR A 191 7.20 17.88 11.22
N THR A 192 5.92 17.89 11.60
CA THR A 192 4.89 17.07 10.94
C THR A 192 4.58 17.61 9.54
N LYS A 193 4.51 18.94 9.38
CA LYS A 193 4.35 19.58 8.07
C LYS A 193 5.49 19.17 7.12
N ASP A 194 6.73 19.26 7.57
CA ASP A 194 7.90 18.90 6.77
C ASP A 194 7.95 17.40 6.47
N ALA A 195 7.55 16.57 7.42
CA ALA A 195 7.43 15.12 7.22
C ALA A 195 6.38 14.78 6.15
N ILE A 196 5.21 15.41 6.18
CA ILE A 196 4.17 15.23 5.14
C ILE A 196 4.70 15.65 3.76
N ARG A 197 5.36 16.82 3.67
CA ARG A 197 5.99 17.27 2.43
C ARG A 197 6.99 16.24 1.90
N TYR A 198 7.87 15.78 2.78
CA TYR A 198 8.86 14.77 2.42
C TYR A 198 8.22 13.49 1.91
N ILE A 199 7.24 12.92 2.62
CA ILE A 199 6.54 11.69 2.21
C ILE A 199 5.92 11.83 0.82
N ILE A 200 5.35 12.99 0.51
CA ILE A 200 4.66 13.26 -0.76
C ILE A 200 5.64 13.50 -1.91
N MET A 201 6.78 14.17 -1.64
CA MET A 201 7.72 14.62 -2.68
C MET A 201 8.88 13.64 -2.91
N ALA A 202 9.29 12.88 -1.90
CA ALA A 202 10.47 12.02 -1.97
C ALA A 202 10.36 10.93 -3.03
N ASP A 203 11.49 10.54 -3.59
CA ASP A 203 11.60 9.37 -4.46
C ASP A 203 11.16 8.10 -3.72
N ALA A 204 10.61 7.13 -4.46
CA ALA A 204 10.10 5.87 -3.90
C ALA A 204 11.15 5.10 -3.06
N LYS A 205 12.44 5.23 -3.39
CA LYS A 205 13.53 4.58 -2.63
C LYS A 205 13.86 5.27 -1.31
N LYS A 206 13.49 6.55 -1.16
CA LYS A 206 13.88 7.40 -0.01
C LYS A 206 12.75 7.69 0.96
N ILE A 207 11.49 7.38 0.65
CA ILE A 207 10.34 7.76 1.46
C ILE A 207 10.38 7.25 2.91
N TYR A 208 11.15 6.22 3.20
CA TYR A 208 11.33 5.62 4.53
C TYR A 208 12.69 5.94 5.17
N SER A 209 13.52 6.79 4.56
CA SER A 209 14.90 7.06 5.01
C SER A 209 15.02 8.24 5.97
N PHE A 210 13.96 8.61 6.67
CA PHE A 210 13.97 9.68 7.67
C PHE A 210 13.42 9.22 9.01
N THR A 211 13.71 10.01 10.04
CA THR A 211 13.23 9.81 11.40
C THR A 211 12.60 11.09 11.93
N VAL A 212 11.62 10.94 12.82
CA VAL A 212 10.93 12.09 13.42
C VAL A 212 10.69 11.84 14.92
N PRO A 213 10.47 12.90 15.71
CA PRO A 213 10.10 12.80 17.11
C PRO A 213 8.80 11.99 17.33
N LYS A 214 8.63 11.46 18.54
CA LYS A 214 7.47 10.64 18.91
C LYS A 214 6.12 11.37 18.71
N ASN A 215 6.10 12.68 18.97
CA ASN A 215 4.90 13.50 18.77
C ASN A 215 4.50 13.54 17.29
N THR A 216 5.46 13.82 16.41
CA THR A 216 5.24 13.83 14.93
C THR A 216 4.75 12.46 14.43
N LYS A 217 5.26 11.34 14.97
CA LYS A 217 4.74 10.01 14.61
C LYS A 217 3.26 9.86 14.94
N LYS A 218 2.83 10.34 16.12
CA LYS A 218 1.41 10.32 16.53
C LYS A 218 0.53 11.18 15.63
N GLU A 219 0.97 12.40 15.32
CA GLU A 219 0.25 13.30 14.41
C GLU A 219 0.10 12.65 13.02
N LEU A 220 1.17 12.06 12.47
CA LEU A 220 1.13 11.34 11.19
C LEU A 220 0.21 10.12 11.24
N GLU A 221 0.17 9.37 12.33
CA GLU A 221 -0.73 8.22 12.51
C GLU A 221 -2.20 8.66 12.43
N ILE A 222 -2.56 9.73 13.15
CA ILE A 222 -3.92 10.27 13.18
C ILE A 222 -4.30 10.80 11.78
N ILE A 223 -3.49 11.70 11.23
CA ILE A 223 -3.77 12.34 9.94
C ILE A 223 -3.89 11.29 8.83
N SER A 224 -2.90 10.39 8.73
CA SER A 224 -2.90 9.39 7.66
C SER A 224 -4.10 8.44 7.74
N LYS A 225 -4.54 8.07 8.96
CA LYS A 225 -5.72 7.22 9.16
C LYS A 225 -7.00 7.94 8.76
N LEU A 226 -7.20 9.15 9.26
CA LEU A 226 -8.40 9.95 8.95
C LEU A 226 -8.47 10.30 7.47
N TYR A 227 -7.32 10.68 6.87
CA TYR A 227 -7.25 11.01 5.46
C TYR A 227 -7.58 9.82 4.56
N LEU A 228 -7.03 8.64 4.86
CA LEU A 228 -7.36 7.41 4.15
C LEU A 228 -8.86 7.10 4.24
N THR A 229 -9.43 7.17 5.45
CA THR A 229 -10.85 6.87 5.70
C THR A 229 -11.77 7.84 4.96
N ASP A 230 -11.45 9.14 4.97
CA ASP A 230 -12.22 10.18 4.28
C ASP A 230 -12.19 9.98 2.75
N LYS A 231 -11.00 9.74 2.17
CA LYS A 231 -10.87 9.67 0.71
C LYS A 231 -11.35 8.36 0.11
N LEU A 232 -11.29 7.26 0.84
CA LEU A 232 -11.78 5.96 0.37
C LEU A 232 -13.19 5.64 0.87
N GLU A 233 -13.81 6.52 1.68
CA GLU A 233 -15.13 6.34 2.30
C GLU A 233 -15.27 4.96 2.98
N LYS A 234 -14.16 4.45 3.51
CA LYS A 234 -14.06 3.12 4.10
C LYS A 234 -13.14 3.09 5.31
N GLU A 235 -13.63 2.50 6.40
CA GLU A 235 -12.81 2.26 7.57
C GLU A 235 -12.07 0.92 7.46
N TYR A 236 -10.75 0.96 7.65
CA TYR A 236 -9.88 -0.21 7.73
C TYR A 236 -9.46 -0.42 9.19
N LYS A 237 -9.84 -1.57 9.74
CA LYS A 237 -9.44 -1.97 11.11
C LYS A 237 -8.09 -2.66 11.08
N LEU A 238 -7.21 -2.20 11.94
CA LEU A 238 -5.87 -2.77 12.17
C LEU A 238 -5.92 -3.75 13.34
#